data_22ff49d1bd484cf879cc45969c50f2f6
#
_entry.id   22ff49d1bd484cf879cc45969c50f2f6
#
_cell.length_a   1.000
_cell.length_b   1.000
_cell.length_c   1.000
_cell.angle_alpha   90.00
_cell.angle_beta   90.00
_cell.angle_gamma   90.00
#
_symmetry.space_group_name_H-M   'P 1'
#
loop_
_entity.id
_entity.type
_entity.pdbx_description
1 polymer ?
#
loop_
_entity_poly.entity_id
_entity_poly.type
_entity_poly.pdbx_seq_one_letter_code
_entity_poly.pdbx_strand_id
1 'polypeptide(L)'
;MPSSNRFIAAVQRTGFPTDLTVGFLAVIVFVIGDGIEAVWITNYLSSADVGFTVSQASSIATSYGVVIAIAAFLSGALCDALGCRKVMLIGLVSFLVFDALFIAVGLPSHSMHLLLLFYGMRGFGYPMFAYGFLTWTMMVTPPARQSSVSGWFWFAFSLGMQLLGSYLSSLALPVIGHVPTLWAGWSLAAVGGAAGMLFLRLHPSSALTRNRSVLESIGSAVSVLWRYPKVSINGIVKIINLSGQYGMQAYYVVYLNKVFAMPESRAILEFSIFGFVAIIGDVFWGVMGDRIGWRNTLQWAATPITAIALVYIYVIPLIAGPNFFLIALGTSAVGIGLSAHVPTTPLITAHAHGETGNALAILNLGAGLGAFVGPAVVSALLGEEDTASGYVAAAMALAGLYVISFFLCFALKLPGNARVLDTAPAISDDETAPAAPTHA
;
A
#
# COMPACT_ATOMS: atom_id res chain seq x y z
N MET A 1 2.50 8.30 -36.30
CA MET A 1 1.53 8.52 -35.21
C MET A 1 0.50 7.38 -34.95
N PRO A 2 0.60 6.17 -35.57
CA PRO A 2 -0.35 5.06 -35.29
C PRO A 2 -0.01 4.22 -34.05
N SER A 3 1.22 4.28 -33.51
CA SER A 3 1.64 3.48 -32.34
C SER A 3 1.13 4.01 -31.00
N SER A 4 1.01 5.33 -30.87
CA SER A 4 0.51 5.99 -29.66
C SER A 4 -0.96 5.62 -29.37
N ASN A 5 -1.81 5.55 -30.39
CA ASN A 5 -3.22 5.20 -30.23
C ASN A 5 -3.42 3.73 -29.79
N ARG A 6 -2.54 2.81 -30.25
CA ARG A 6 -2.61 1.39 -29.84
C ARG A 6 -2.19 1.20 -28.38
N PHE A 7 -1.18 1.92 -27.93
CA PHE A 7 -0.74 1.87 -26.53
C PHE A 7 -1.84 2.44 -25.59
N ILE A 8 -2.39 3.61 -25.92
CA ILE A 8 -3.46 4.22 -25.14
C ILE A 8 -4.69 3.29 -25.08
N ALA A 9 -5.07 2.70 -26.22
CA ALA A 9 -6.19 1.75 -26.26
C ALA A 9 -5.90 0.48 -25.44
N ALA A 10 -4.65 -0.02 -25.43
CA ALA A 10 -4.27 -1.15 -24.60
C ALA A 10 -4.36 -0.80 -23.11
N VAL A 11 -3.87 0.36 -22.70
CA VAL A 11 -3.95 0.84 -21.31
C VAL A 11 -5.42 1.07 -20.89
N GLN A 12 -6.25 1.62 -21.74
CA GLN A 12 -7.69 1.78 -21.47
C GLN A 12 -8.42 0.44 -21.26
N ARG A 13 -8.00 -0.62 -22.01
CA ARG A 13 -8.54 -1.99 -21.82
C ARG A 13 -8.21 -2.59 -20.46
N THR A 14 -7.19 -2.09 -19.76
CA THR A 14 -6.88 -2.50 -18.38
C THR A 14 -7.65 -1.72 -17.33
N GLY A 15 -8.64 -0.92 -17.74
CA GLY A 15 -9.47 -0.13 -16.83
C GLY A 15 -8.77 1.13 -16.28
N PHE A 16 -7.63 1.55 -16.84
CA PHE A 16 -6.93 2.76 -16.40
C PHE A 16 -7.80 4.01 -16.65
N PRO A 17 -8.07 4.83 -15.63
CA PRO A 17 -8.87 6.04 -15.76
C PRO A 17 -8.00 7.17 -16.33
N THR A 18 -8.07 7.38 -17.64
CA THR A 18 -7.26 8.39 -18.35
C THR A 18 -7.47 9.81 -17.82
N ASP A 19 -8.67 10.13 -17.34
CA ASP A 19 -9.01 11.44 -16.77
C ASP A 19 -8.30 11.71 -15.44
N LEU A 20 -7.80 10.65 -14.78
CA LEU A 20 -7.10 10.71 -13.51
C LEU A 20 -5.57 10.57 -13.65
N THR A 21 -5.06 10.52 -14.88
CA THR A 21 -3.62 10.32 -15.17
C THR A 21 -2.73 11.26 -14.35
N VAL A 22 -3.09 12.53 -14.28
CA VAL A 22 -2.34 13.53 -13.51
C VAL A 22 -2.28 13.18 -12.02
N GLY A 23 -3.39 12.68 -11.46
CA GLY A 23 -3.43 12.24 -10.07
C GLY A 23 -2.52 11.04 -9.79
N PHE A 24 -2.53 10.04 -10.68
CA PHE A 24 -1.63 8.89 -10.58
C PHE A 24 -0.16 9.29 -10.68
N LEU A 25 0.20 10.14 -11.64
CA LEU A 25 1.56 10.67 -11.77
C LEU A 25 1.96 11.50 -10.55
N ALA A 26 1.07 12.32 -10.04
CA ALA A 26 1.29 13.10 -8.82
C ALA A 26 1.58 12.20 -7.60
N VAL A 27 0.79 11.13 -7.44
CA VAL A 27 1.02 10.13 -6.38
C VAL A 27 2.37 9.45 -6.57
N ILE A 28 2.71 8.97 -7.78
CA ILE A 28 4.02 8.34 -8.04
C ILE A 28 5.16 9.27 -7.60
N VAL A 29 5.17 10.51 -8.08
CA VAL A 29 6.26 11.47 -7.80
C VAL A 29 6.31 11.83 -6.32
N PHE A 30 5.15 12.03 -5.67
CA PHE A 30 5.07 12.31 -4.24
C PHE A 30 5.64 11.15 -3.41
N VAL A 31 5.20 9.91 -3.68
CA VAL A 31 5.65 8.74 -2.91
C VAL A 31 7.07 8.29 -3.24
N ILE A 32 7.64 8.67 -4.40
CA ILE A 32 9.09 8.56 -4.63
C ILE A 32 9.83 9.41 -3.60
N GLY A 33 9.38 10.66 -3.39
CA GLY A 33 9.98 11.56 -2.43
C GLY A 33 9.95 11.02 -1.01
N ASP A 34 8.82 10.44 -0.58
CA ASP A 34 8.68 9.83 0.73
C ASP A 34 9.47 8.52 0.87
N GLY A 35 9.51 7.70 -0.18
CA GLY A 35 10.18 6.40 -0.19
C GLY A 35 11.70 6.45 -0.36
N ILE A 36 12.27 7.60 -0.72
CA ILE A 36 13.71 7.71 -1.07
C ILE A 36 14.63 7.34 0.09
N GLU A 37 14.18 7.51 1.32
CA GLU A 37 14.96 7.23 2.52
C GLU A 37 14.57 5.92 3.23
N ALA A 38 13.44 5.32 2.85
CA ALA A 38 12.80 4.23 3.60
C ALA A 38 13.72 3.04 3.91
N VAL A 39 14.69 2.74 3.04
CA VAL A 39 15.59 1.59 3.19
C VAL A 39 16.89 1.90 3.92
N TRP A 40 17.27 3.17 4.10
CA TRP A 40 18.58 3.52 4.64
C TRP A 40 18.57 4.50 5.82
N ILE A 41 17.44 5.16 6.11
CA ILE A 41 17.38 6.18 7.16
C ILE A 41 17.79 5.66 8.53
N THR A 42 17.38 4.44 8.91
CA THR A 42 17.76 3.83 10.20
C THR A 42 19.27 3.61 10.29
N ASN A 43 19.90 3.16 9.21
CA ASN A 43 21.35 2.98 9.14
C ASN A 43 22.07 4.33 9.23
N TYR A 44 21.58 5.37 8.54
CA TYR A 44 22.15 6.71 8.61
C TYR A 44 22.05 7.31 10.01
N LEU A 45 20.90 7.23 10.65
CA LEU A 45 20.71 7.70 12.03
C LEU A 45 21.64 6.99 13.02
N SER A 46 21.95 5.70 12.78
CA SER A 46 22.86 4.92 13.63
C SER A 46 24.33 4.99 13.19
N SER A 47 24.65 5.75 12.16
CA SER A 47 26.03 5.98 11.71
C SER A 47 26.83 6.89 12.66
N ALA A 48 28.14 6.90 12.52
CA ALA A 48 29.03 7.76 13.29
C ALA A 48 28.75 9.27 13.05
N ASP A 49 28.18 9.61 11.89
CA ASP A 49 27.87 11.00 11.53
C ASP A 49 26.72 11.59 12.35
N VAL A 50 25.75 10.74 12.75
CA VAL A 50 24.58 11.16 13.52
C VAL A 50 24.64 10.69 14.98
N GLY A 51 25.18 9.50 15.23
CA GLY A 51 25.62 9.02 16.56
C GLY A 51 24.51 8.42 17.44
N PHE A 52 23.35 8.06 16.90
CA PHE A 52 22.33 7.31 17.66
C PHE A 52 22.64 5.82 17.73
N THR A 53 22.16 5.17 18.79
CA THR A 53 22.15 3.70 18.82
C THR A 53 21.13 3.15 17.82
N VAL A 54 21.31 1.90 17.36
CA VAL A 54 20.35 1.22 16.47
C VAL A 54 18.93 1.21 17.08
N SER A 55 18.83 1.00 18.41
CA SER A 55 17.55 1.04 19.13
C SER A 55 16.89 2.42 19.06
N GLN A 56 17.66 3.51 19.22
CA GLN A 56 17.15 4.87 19.12
C GLN A 56 16.70 5.20 17.68
N ALA A 57 17.52 4.84 16.68
CA ALA A 57 17.17 4.99 15.27
C ALA A 57 15.88 4.22 14.90
N SER A 58 15.76 2.99 15.40
CA SER A 58 14.54 2.18 15.23
C SER A 58 13.31 2.80 15.90
N SER A 59 13.49 3.45 17.06
CA SER A 59 12.40 4.15 17.75
C SER A 59 11.91 5.36 16.95
N ILE A 60 12.82 6.10 16.29
CA ILE A 60 12.46 7.20 15.38
C ILE A 60 11.65 6.66 14.20
N ALA A 61 12.10 5.59 13.54
CA ALA A 61 11.38 4.96 12.46
C ALA A 61 10.00 4.41 12.91
N THR A 62 9.92 3.87 14.13
CA THR A 62 8.65 3.38 14.71
C THR A 62 7.66 4.52 14.95
N SER A 63 8.13 5.71 15.39
CA SER A 63 7.24 6.87 15.58
C SER A 63 6.55 7.27 14.28
N TYR A 64 7.26 7.24 13.16
CA TYR A 64 6.71 7.44 11.83
C TYR A 64 5.63 6.40 11.49
N GLY A 65 5.89 5.12 11.74
CA GLY A 65 4.91 4.04 11.50
C GLY A 65 3.63 4.19 12.30
N VAL A 66 3.71 4.60 13.58
CA VAL A 66 2.53 4.85 14.43
C VAL A 66 1.67 5.99 13.85
N VAL A 67 2.32 7.09 13.46
CA VAL A 67 1.60 8.24 12.88
C VAL A 67 0.99 7.89 11.53
N ILE A 68 1.68 7.09 10.70
CA ILE A 68 1.11 6.55 9.45
C ILE A 68 -0.20 5.80 9.71
N ALA A 69 -0.25 4.91 10.70
CA ALA A 69 -1.46 4.15 10.99
C ALA A 69 -2.64 5.07 11.39
N ILE A 70 -2.38 6.08 12.21
CA ILE A 70 -3.37 7.09 12.59
C ILE A 70 -3.81 7.91 11.38
N ALA A 71 -2.86 8.42 10.60
CA ALA A 71 -3.13 9.24 9.41
C ALA A 71 -3.90 8.45 8.33
N ALA A 72 -3.58 7.18 8.15
CA ALA A 72 -4.24 6.28 7.22
C ALA A 72 -5.72 6.09 7.56
N PHE A 73 -6.04 5.89 8.85
CA PHE A 73 -7.41 5.86 9.34
C PHE A 73 -8.12 7.21 9.13
N LEU A 74 -7.46 8.30 9.52
CA LEU A 74 -8.03 9.64 9.41
C LEU A 74 -8.26 10.06 7.96
N SER A 75 -7.42 9.62 7.01
CA SER A 75 -7.52 10.02 5.60
C SER A 75 -8.90 9.71 5.01
N GLY A 76 -9.43 8.50 5.24
CA GLY A 76 -10.76 8.10 4.78
C GLY A 76 -11.88 8.86 5.49
N ALA A 77 -11.83 8.93 6.84
CA ALA A 77 -12.85 9.60 7.64
C ALA A 77 -12.93 11.10 7.33
N LEU A 78 -11.79 11.77 7.17
CA LEU A 78 -11.73 13.20 6.87
C LEU A 78 -12.13 13.53 5.44
N CYS A 79 -12.00 12.60 4.49
CA CYS A 79 -12.51 12.79 3.13
C CYS A 79 -14.02 13.03 3.13
N ASP A 80 -14.77 12.35 3.98
CA ASP A 80 -16.22 12.54 4.12
C ASP A 80 -16.58 13.88 4.76
N ALA A 81 -15.76 14.40 5.68
CA ALA A 81 -16.02 15.65 6.40
C ALA A 81 -15.52 16.90 5.65
N LEU A 82 -14.27 16.85 5.18
CA LEU A 82 -13.55 18.01 4.63
C LEU A 82 -13.49 18.01 3.11
N GLY A 83 -13.74 16.84 2.50
CA GLY A 83 -13.49 16.56 1.10
C GLY A 83 -12.04 16.16 0.81
N CYS A 84 -11.87 15.20 -0.10
CA CYS A 84 -10.57 14.56 -0.35
C CYS A 84 -9.46 15.56 -0.75
N ARG A 85 -9.80 16.64 -1.47
CA ARG A 85 -8.83 17.67 -1.88
C ARG A 85 -8.18 18.36 -0.67
N LYS A 86 -8.97 18.69 0.37
CA LYS A 86 -8.44 19.32 1.59
C LYS A 86 -7.58 18.34 2.38
N VAL A 87 -8.00 17.07 2.42
CA VAL A 87 -7.22 16.01 3.10
C VAL A 87 -5.87 15.81 2.40
N MET A 88 -5.85 15.75 1.06
CA MET A 88 -4.61 15.70 0.28
C MET A 88 -3.71 16.92 0.55
N LEU A 89 -4.29 18.12 0.62
CA LEU A 89 -3.53 19.35 0.94
C LEU A 89 -2.93 19.30 2.35
N ILE A 90 -3.69 18.84 3.33
CA ILE A 90 -3.20 18.64 4.71
C ILE A 90 -2.01 17.67 4.70
N GLY A 91 -2.12 16.55 3.98
CA GLY A 91 -1.02 15.58 3.81
C GLY A 91 0.22 16.21 3.20
N LEU A 92 0.06 16.92 2.09
CA LEU A 92 1.17 17.62 1.42
C LEU A 92 1.86 18.62 2.34
N VAL A 93 1.10 19.49 2.98
CA VAL A 93 1.67 20.53 3.88
C VAL A 93 2.35 19.89 5.09
N SER A 94 1.71 18.88 5.71
CA SER A 94 2.32 18.15 6.83
C SER A 94 3.65 17.53 6.43
N PHE A 95 3.70 16.84 5.28
CA PHE A 95 4.94 16.25 4.79
C PHE A 95 6.01 17.32 4.61
N LEU A 96 5.74 18.34 3.81
CA LEU A 96 6.74 19.37 3.47
C LEU A 96 7.26 20.12 4.69
N VAL A 97 6.40 20.45 5.65
CA VAL A 97 6.80 21.17 6.86
C VAL A 97 7.63 20.27 7.77
N PHE A 98 7.13 19.08 8.11
CA PHE A 98 7.79 18.24 9.09
C PHE A 98 9.03 17.54 8.55
N ASP A 99 9.07 17.22 7.25
CA ASP A 99 10.27 16.69 6.60
C ASP A 99 11.38 17.77 6.49
N ALA A 100 11.02 19.00 6.12
CA ALA A 100 11.97 20.11 6.16
C ALA A 100 12.50 20.38 7.59
N LEU A 101 11.64 20.32 8.61
CA LEU A 101 12.06 20.45 10.02
C LEU A 101 12.94 19.27 10.46
N PHE A 102 12.64 18.06 10.01
CA PHE A 102 13.48 16.91 10.26
C PHE A 102 14.88 17.09 9.69
N ILE A 103 15.00 17.52 8.43
CA ILE A 103 16.29 17.68 7.75
C ILE A 103 17.05 18.90 8.27
N ALA A 104 16.38 20.07 8.39
CA ALA A 104 17.05 21.34 8.69
C ALA A 104 17.29 21.58 10.18
N VAL A 105 16.46 21.01 11.05
CA VAL A 105 16.51 21.26 12.51
C VAL A 105 16.77 19.97 13.28
N GLY A 106 16.03 18.91 12.98
CA GLY A 106 16.12 17.65 13.68
C GLY A 106 17.50 17.01 13.59
N LEU A 107 17.98 16.76 12.38
CA LEU A 107 19.28 16.13 12.16
C LEU A 107 20.44 16.94 12.76
N PRO A 108 20.58 18.26 12.51
CA PRO A 108 21.70 19.03 13.09
C PRO A 108 21.63 19.18 14.61
N SER A 109 20.44 19.06 15.23
CA SER A 109 20.29 19.20 16.67
C SER A 109 20.78 18.00 17.47
N HIS A 110 20.92 16.83 16.82
CA HIS A 110 21.17 15.53 17.47
C HIS A 110 20.22 15.23 18.64
N SER A 111 19.01 15.83 18.63
CA SER A 111 18.02 15.67 19.68
C SER A 111 17.03 14.55 19.35
N MET A 112 17.07 13.50 20.15
CA MET A 112 16.13 12.37 20.01
C MET A 112 14.67 12.82 20.00
N HIS A 113 14.29 13.78 20.87
CA HIS A 113 12.92 14.27 20.97
C HIS A 113 12.47 15.03 19.70
N LEU A 114 13.35 15.86 19.12
CA LEU A 114 13.02 16.59 17.90
C LEU A 114 12.91 15.63 16.70
N LEU A 115 13.78 14.63 16.63
CA LEU A 115 13.73 13.62 15.57
C LEU A 115 12.47 12.75 15.69
N LEU A 116 12.11 12.29 16.88
CA LEU A 116 10.85 11.58 17.13
C LEU A 116 9.63 12.41 16.71
N LEU A 117 9.65 13.72 17.07
CA LEU A 117 8.54 14.63 16.75
C LEU A 117 8.45 14.87 15.24
N PHE A 118 9.54 15.35 14.62
CA PHE A 118 9.48 15.78 13.22
C PHE A 118 9.34 14.61 12.26
N TYR A 119 10.13 13.55 12.46
CA TYR A 119 10.04 12.35 11.65
C TYR A 119 8.71 11.62 11.85
N GLY A 120 8.22 11.55 13.08
CA GLY A 120 6.91 11.01 13.40
C GLY A 120 5.78 11.80 12.71
N MET A 121 5.72 13.12 12.93
CA MET A 121 4.65 13.97 12.38
C MET A 121 4.63 14.03 10.85
N ARG A 122 5.77 13.85 10.17
CA ARG A 122 5.85 13.65 8.74
C ARG A 122 4.99 12.47 8.27
N GLY A 123 4.78 11.46 9.15
CA GLY A 123 3.95 10.30 8.88
C GLY A 123 2.49 10.60 8.51
N PHE A 124 2.00 11.84 8.71
CA PHE A 124 0.74 12.29 8.15
C PHE A 124 0.78 12.48 6.62
N GLY A 125 1.96 12.60 6.03
CA GLY A 125 2.14 13.00 4.64
C GLY A 125 1.46 12.07 3.64
N TYR A 126 2.10 10.94 3.33
CA TYR A 126 1.60 10.09 2.26
C TYR A 126 0.22 9.48 2.53
N PRO A 127 -0.17 9.09 3.77
CA PRO A 127 -1.49 8.50 3.94
C PRO A 127 -2.61 9.50 3.65
N MET A 128 -2.44 10.75 4.07
CA MET A 128 -3.44 11.77 3.76
C MET A 128 -3.41 12.15 2.28
N PHE A 129 -2.25 12.25 1.65
CA PHE A 129 -2.15 12.59 0.24
C PHE A 129 -2.58 11.43 -0.67
N ALA A 130 -1.90 10.29 -0.59
CA ALA A 130 -2.15 9.16 -1.50
C ALA A 130 -3.48 8.45 -1.20
N TYR A 131 -3.80 8.17 0.07
CA TYR A 131 -5.07 7.51 0.39
C TYR A 131 -6.26 8.47 0.29
N GLY A 132 -6.03 9.79 0.46
CA GLY A 132 -7.02 10.80 0.10
C GLY A 132 -7.38 10.74 -1.39
N PHE A 133 -6.37 10.59 -2.26
CA PHE A 133 -6.57 10.36 -3.70
C PHE A 133 -7.25 9.02 -3.98
N LEU A 134 -6.84 7.93 -3.32
CA LEU A 134 -7.51 6.62 -3.44
C LEU A 134 -8.99 6.71 -3.06
N THR A 135 -9.30 7.34 -1.93
CA THR A 135 -10.67 7.52 -1.46
C THR A 135 -11.51 8.26 -2.49
N TRP A 136 -11.01 9.38 -3.01
CA TRP A 136 -11.68 10.13 -4.06
C TRP A 136 -11.86 9.30 -5.33
N THR A 137 -10.83 8.59 -5.75
CA THR A 137 -10.87 7.72 -6.93
C THR A 137 -11.95 6.65 -6.81
N MET A 138 -12.08 6.03 -5.63
CA MET A 138 -13.15 5.04 -5.38
C MET A 138 -14.54 5.64 -5.38
N MET A 139 -14.69 6.90 -4.93
CA MET A 139 -15.99 7.61 -4.94
C MET A 139 -16.48 7.95 -6.34
N VAL A 140 -15.56 8.27 -7.28
CA VAL A 140 -15.94 8.70 -8.65
C VAL A 140 -15.92 7.57 -9.66
N THR A 141 -15.37 6.40 -9.33
CA THR A 141 -15.26 5.25 -10.23
C THR A 141 -16.51 4.38 -10.17
N PRO A 142 -17.13 4.04 -11.31
CA PRO A 142 -18.23 3.08 -11.37
C PRO A 142 -17.83 1.73 -10.75
N PRO A 143 -18.74 1.05 -10.03
CA PRO A 143 -18.46 -0.22 -9.35
C PRO A 143 -17.79 -1.28 -10.23
N ALA A 144 -18.20 -1.40 -11.50
CA ALA A 144 -17.66 -2.37 -12.45
C ALA A 144 -16.15 -2.22 -12.76
N ARG A 145 -15.53 -1.08 -12.40
CA ARG A 145 -14.11 -0.79 -12.66
C ARG A 145 -13.30 -0.47 -11.41
N GLN A 146 -13.89 -0.55 -10.23
CA GLN A 146 -13.23 -0.14 -8.98
C GLN A 146 -12.00 -1.01 -8.65
N SER A 147 -12.04 -2.30 -8.96
CA SER A 147 -10.89 -3.18 -8.74
C SER A 147 -9.74 -2.85 -9.68
N SER A 148 -10.01 -2.63 -10.96
CA SER A 148 -8.98 -2.22 -11.94
C SER A 148 -8.32 -0.91 -11.55
N VAL A 149 -9.11 0.09 -11.15
CA VAL A 149 -8.60 1.40 -10.73
C VAL A 149 -7.82 1.31 -9.41
N SER A 150 -8.27 0.47 -8.47
CA SER A 150 -7.52 0.16 -7.26
C SER A 150 -6.18 -0.51 -7.58
N GLY A 151 -6.15 -1.44 -8.53
CA GLY A 151 -4.92 -2.07 -9.01
C GLY A 151 -3.93 -1.05 -9.57
N TRP A 152 -4.40 -0.13 -10.38
CA TRP A 152 -3.57 0.98 -10.89
C TRP A 152 -3.06 1.91 -9.79
N PHE A 153 -3.88 2.14 -8.74
CA PHE A 153 -3.43 2.92 -7.59
C PHE A 153 -2.29 2.23 -6.85
N TRP A 154 -2.45 0.95 -6.52
CA TRP A 154 -1.41 0.20 -5.82
C TRP A 154 -0.16 0.01 -6.67
N PHE A 155 -0.31 -0.21 -7.99
CA PHE A 155 0.82 -0.16 -8.93
C PHE A 155 1.57 1.17 -8.84
N ALA A 156 0.88 2.30 -8.93
CA ALA A 156 1.50 3.63 -8.88
C ALA A 156 2.20 3.88 -7.53
N PHE A 157 1.54 3.49 -6.43
CA PHE A 157 2.08 3.62 -5.09
C PHE A 157 3.34 2.77 -4.88
N SER A 158 3.27 1.49 -5.21
CA SER A 158 4.38 0.55 -5.05
C SER A 158 5.55 0.88 -5.99
N LEU A 159 5.25 1.27 -7.24
CA LEU A 159 6.26 1.72 -8.20
C LEU A 159 7.03 2.92 -7.67
N GLY A 160 6.33 3.93 -7.14
CA GLY A 160 6.97 5.14 -6.62
C GLY A 160 7.73 4.88 -5.32
N MET A 161 7.05 4.35 -4.32
CA MET A 161 7.59 4.24 -2.97
C MET A 161 8.64 3.15 -2.83
N GLN A 162 8.36 1.95 -3.33
CA GLN A 162 9.23 0.79 -3.10
C GLN A 162 10.32 0.66 -4.16
N LEU A 163 9.98 0.83 -5.44
CA LEU A 163 10.93 0.60 -6.51
C LEU A 163 11.73 1.85 -6.86
N LEU A 164 11.07 2.93 -7.30
CA LEU A 164 11.76 4.12 -7.78
C LEU A 164 12.42 4.91 -6.64
N GLY A 165 11.79 5.01 -5.47
CA GLY A 165 12.37 5.66 -4.29
C GLY A 165 13.69 5.01 -3.89
N SER A 166 13.70 3.69 -3.70
CA SER A 166 14.91 2.94 -3.36
C SER A 166 15.96 2.97 -4.47
N TYR A 167 15.55 2.85 -5.74
CA TYR A 167 16.47 2.88 -6.88
C TYR A 167 17.15 4.23 -7.01
N LEU A 168 16.41 5.32 -6.96
CA LEU A 168 16.96 6.68 -7.05
C LEU A 168 17.89 6.99 -5.87
N SER A 169 17.56 6.53 -4.66
CA SER A 169 18.45 6.71 -3.51
C SER A 169 19.77 5.94 -3.69
N SER A 170 19.74 4.73 -4.25
CA SER A 170 20.95 3.96 -4.51
C SER A 170 21.92 4.64 -5.49
N LEU A 171 21.39 5.43 -6.42
CA LEU A 171 22.18 6.23 -7.35
C LEU A 171 22.65 7.57 -6.74
N ALA A 172 21.79 8.20 -5.92
CA ALA A 172 22.06 9.52 -5.36
C ALA A 172 23.07 9.48 -4.20
N LEU A 173 22.91 8.52 -3.27
CA LEU A 173 23.74 8.42 -2.06
C LEU A 173 25.25 8.45 -2.32
N PRO A 174 25.79 7.66 -3.26
CA PRO A 174 27.25 7.66 -3.54
C PRO A 174 27.75 8.98 -4.14
N VAL A 175 26.87 9.77 -4.77
CA VAL A 175 27.24 10.98 -5.52
C VAL A 175 27.07 12.24 -4.69
N ILE A 176 25.94 12.38 -4.02
CA ILE A 176 25.57 13.61 -3.30
C ILE A 176 25.49 13.44 -1.77
N GLY A 177 25.55 12.20 -1.25
CA GLY A 177 25.47 11.91 0.18
C GLY A 177 24.04 11.94 0.74
N HIS A 178 23.90 11.70 2.06
CA HIS A 178 22.61 11.47 2.73
C HIS A 178 21.73 12.72 2.77
N VAL A 179 22.22 13.83 3.32
CA VAL A 179 21.39 15.03 3.51
C VAL A 179 20.91 15.66 2.19
N PRO A 180 21.73 15.82 1.14
CA PRO A 180 21.23 16.26 -0.17
C PRO A 180 20.23 15.28 -0.79
N THR A 181 20.37 13.97 -0.55
CA THR A 181 19.38 12.96 -1.01
C THR A 181 18.03 13.14 -0.32
N LEU A 182 18.01 13.47 0.99
CA LEU A 182 16.79 13.84 1.70
C LEU A 182 16.11 15.07 1.07
N TRP A 183 16.86 16.13 0.81
CA TRP A 183 16.34 17.33 0.15
C TRP A 183 15.84 17.06 -1.28
N ALA A 184 16.47 16.15 -2.01
CA ALA A 184 15.96 15.70 -3.31
C ALA A 184 14.61 14.98 -3.16
N GLY A 185 14.44 14.13 -2.15
CA GLY A 185 13.17 13.50 -1.80
C GLY A 185 12.09 14.51 -1.46
N TRP A 186 12.40 15.47 -0.58
CA TRP A 186 11.52 16.59 -0.26
C TRP A 186 11.07 17.36 -1.51
N SER A 187 12.00 17.64 -2.42
CA SER A 187 11.72 18.37 -3.66
C SER A 187 10.79 17.58 -4.59
N LEU A 188 11.00 16.25 -4.71
CA LEU A 188 10.12 15.37 -5.48
C LEU A 188 8.71 15.34 -4.89
N ALA A 189 8.59 15.19 -3.57
CA ALA A 189 7.30 15.24 -2.90
C ALA A 189 6.60 16.60 -3.09
N ALA A 190 7.35 17.71 -3.01
CA ALA A 190 6.80 19.03 -3.26
C ALA A 190 6.27 19.18 -4.70
N VAL A 191 7.06 18.74 -5.70
CA VAL A 191 6.67 18.81 -7.12
C VAL A 191 5.47 17.92 -7.39
N GLY A 192 5.50 16.66 -6.96
CA GLY A 192 4.40 15.72 -7.14
C GLY A 192 3.12 16.18 -6.46
N GLY A 193 3.23 16.61 -5.19
CA GLY A 193 2.10 17.13 -4.44
C GLY A 193 1.52 18.42 -5.04
N ALA A 194 2.37 19.39 -5.41
CA ALA A 194 1.93 20.62 -6.07
C ALA A 194 1.25 20.32 -7.42
N ALA A 195 1.83 19.45 -8.23
CA ALA A 195 1.21 19.04 -9.50
C ALA A 195 -0.18 18.42 -9.29
N GLY A 196 -0.32 17.54 -8.27
CA GLY A 196 -1.62 16.98 -7.90
C GLY A 196 -2.62 18.06 -7.48
N MET A 197 -2.19 19.02 -6.66
CA MET A 197 -3.07 20.09 -6.20
C MET A 197 -3.47 21.08 -7.29
N LEU A 198 -2.59 21.39 -8.25
CA LEU A 198 -2.82 22.40 -9.29
C LEU A 198 -3.56 21.83 -10.49
N PHE A 199 -3.17 20.65 -10.94
CA PHE A 199 -3.64 20.11 -12.23
C PHE A 199 -4.71 19.04 -12.10
N LEU A 200 -4.87 18.39 -10.93
CA LEU A 200 -5.96 17.46 -10.74
C LEU A 200 -7.28 18.22 -10.61
N ARG A 201 -8.08 18.18 -11.70
CA ARG A 201 -9.43 18.75 -11.72
C ARG A 201 -10.35 17.79 -10.95
N LEU A 202 -10.36 17.90 -9.64
CA LEU A 202 -11.36 17.24 -8.83
C LEU A 202 -12.71 17.89 -9.16
N HIS A 203 -13.70 17.12 -9.65
CA HIS A 203 -15.07 17.61 -9.71
C HIS A 203 -15.45 18.17 -8.34
N PRO A 204 -16.26 19.27 -8.30
CA PRO A 204 -16.58 19.91 -7.03
C PRO A 204 -17.08 18.88 -6.03
N SER A 205 -16.31 18.65 -5.01
CA SER A 205 -16.57 17.66 -3.95
C SER A 205 -17.80 18.02 -3.11
N SER A 206 -18.47 19.13 -3.39
CA SER A 206 -19.69 19.57 -2.71
C SER A 206 -20.85 18.59 -2.80
N ALA A 207 -20.88 17.72 -3.83
CA ALA A 207 -21.86 16.64 -3.92
C ALA A 207 -21.48 15.37 -3.11
N LEU A 208 -20.21 15.23 -2.72
CA LEU A 208 -19.66 14.06 -2.03
C LEU A 208 -19.39 14.32 -0.55
N THR A 209 -19.29 15.58 -0.12
CA THR A 209 -19.11 15.93 1.28
C THR A 209 -20.45 15.84 2.02
N ARG A 210 -20.54 14.92 2.96
CA ARG A 210 -21.59 14.98 3.98
C ARG A 210 -21.25 16.17 4.89
N ASN A 211 -22.21 17.06 5.13
CA ASN A 211 -22.07 18.22 6.05
C ASN A 211 -21.97 17.73 7.52
N ARG A 212 -20.89 17.02 7.86
CA ARG A 212 -20.62 16.50 9.20
C ARG A 212 -19.40 17.21 9.79
N SER A 213 -19.39 17.36 11.11
CA SER A 213 -18.19 17.80 11.82
C SER A 213 -17.08 16.74 11.72
N VAL A 214 -15.83 17.16 11.89
CA VAL A 214 -14.67 16.23 11.89
C VAL A 214 -14.83 15.13 12.92
N LEU A 215 -15.28 15.49 14.13
CA LEU A 215 -15.48 14.54 15.24
C LEU A 215 -16.59 13.53 14.92
N GLU A 216 -17.69 13.99 14.32
CA GLU A 216 -18.77 13.11 13.87
C GLU A 216 -18.30 12.15 12.76
N SER A 217 -17.43 12.60 11.86
CA SER A 217 -16.88 11.74 10.79
C SER A 217 -15.96 10.68 11.36
N ILE A 218 -15.10 11.01 12.32
CA ILE A 218 -14.26 10.03 13.02
C ILE A 218 -15.14 9.05 13.81
N GLY A 219 -16.12 9.54 14.56
CA GLY A 219 -17.08 8.68 15.27
C GLY A 219 -17.89 7.79 14.33
N SER A 220 -18.28 8.32 13.17
CA SER A 220 -18.95 7.55 12.11
C SER A 220 -18.05 6.44 11.58
N ALA A 221 -16.77 6.71 11.27
CA ALA A 221 -15.83 5.70 10.81
C ALA A 221 -15.64 4.57 11.83
N VAL A 222 -15.53 4.91 13.12
CA VAL A 222 -15.47 3.92 14.19
C VAL A 222 -16.78 3.13 14.29
N SER A 223 -17.94 3.80 14.19
CA SER A 223 -19.26 3.16 14.29
C SER A 223 -19.53 2.15 13.17
N VAL A 224 -18.90 2.32 12.00
CA VAL A 224 -19.00 1.39 10.85
C VAL A 224 -18.54 -0.01 11.23
N LEU A 225 -17.60 -0.16 12.16
CA LEU A 225 -17.11 -1.45 12.65
C LEU A 225 -18.25 -2.33 13.22
N TRP A 226 -19.23 -1.70 13.89
CA TRP A 226 -20.36 -2.43 14.47
C TRP A 226 -21.60 -2.40 13.58
N ARG A 227 -21.79 -1.30 12.83
CA ARG A 227 -22.96 -1.13 11.96
C ARG A 227 -22.90 -2.04 10.74
N TYR A 228 -21.69 -2.27 10.19
CA TYR A 228 -21.47 -3.10 9.03
C TYR A 228 -20.42 -4.20 9.32
N PRO A 229 -20.82 -5.33 9.94
CA PRO A 229 -19.88 -6.39 10.32
C PRO A 229 -19.00 -6.90 9.18
N LYS A 230 -19.49 -6.86 7.94
CA LYS A 230 -18.69 -7.25 6.76
C LYS A 230 -17.54 -6.28 6.47
N VAL A 231 -17.67 -4.99 6.83
CA VAL A 231 -16.57 -4.02 6.75
C VAL A 231 -15.48 -4.38 7.75
N SER A 232 -15.85 -4.76 8.98
CA SER A 232 -14.90 -5.22 10.00
C SER A 232 -14.17 -6.49 9.59
N ILE A 233 -14.90 -7.48 9.03
CA ILE A 233 -14.30 -8.69 8.49
C ILE A 233 -13.30 -8.36 7.37
N ASN A 234 -13.64 -7.44 6.47
CA ASN A 234 -12.74 -6.97 5.42
C ASN A 234 -11.48 -6.28 6.00
N GLY A 235 -11.65 -5.49 7.07
CA GLY A 235 -10.54 -4.90 7.82
C GLY A 235 -9.60 -5.97 8.38
N ILE A 236 -10.14 -7.05 8.96
CA ILE A 236 -9.34 -8.20 9.44
C ILE A 236 -8.61 -8.89 8.29
N VAL A 237 -9.27 -9.12 7.15
CA VAL A 237 -8.63 -9.67 5.94
C VAL A 237 -7.46 -8.77 5.50
N LYS A 238 -7.61 -7.44 5.58
CA LYS A 238 -6.53 -6.49 5.26
C LYS A 238 -5.38 -6.56 6.27
N ILE A 239 -5.66 -6.69 7.58
CA ILE A 239 -4.64 -6.92 8.60
C ILE A 239 -3.83 -8.17 8.25
N ILE A 240 -4.49 -9.27 7.95
CA ILE A 240 -3.84 -10.54 7.60
C ILE A 240 -2.97 -10.39 6.35
N ASN A 241 -3.51 -9.75 5.29
CA ASN A 241 -2.76 -9.51 4.07
C ASN A 241 -1.45 -8.78 4.35
N LEU A 242 -1.50 -7.66 5.06
CA LEU A 242 -0.31 -6.85 5.35
C LEU A 242 0.61 -7.51 6.38
N SER A 243 0.06 -8.34 7.30
CA SER A 243 0.89 -9.11 8.25
C SER A 243 1.81 -10.09 7.53
N GLY A 244 1.32 -10.81 6.51
CA GLY A 244 2.17 -11.69 5.69
C GLY A 244 3.24 -10.91 4.94
N GLN A 245 2.88 -9.80 4.32
CA GLN A 245 3.79 -8.93 3.58
C GLN A 245 4.90 -8.38 4.48
N TYR A 246 4.55 -7.68 5.54
CA TYR A 246 5.53 -7.01 6.41
C TYR A 246 6.32 -8.00 7.29
N GLY A 247 5.71 -9.12 7.69
CA GLY A 247 6.43 -10.20 8.36
C GLY A 247 7.53 -10.78 7.48
N MET A 248 7.23 -11.05 6.20
CA MET A 248 8.24 -11.49 5.23
C MET A 248 9.29 -10.40 4.98
N GLN A 249 8.88 -9.15 4.74
CA GLN A 249 9.80 -8.05 4.49
C GLN A 249 10.82 -7.85 5.61
N ALA A 250 10.38 -7.96 6.86
CA ALA A 250 11.25 -7.74 8.01
C ALA A 250 12.31 -8.84 8.20
N TYR A 251 11.99 -10.10 7.83
CA TYR A 251 12.79 -11.23 8.28
C TYR A 251 13.32 -12.17 7.19
N TYR A 252 12.82 -12.06 5.96
CA TYR A 252 13.22 -13.02 4.91
C TYR A 252 14.69 -12.88 4.48
N VAL A 253 15.19 -11.66 4.34
CA VAL A 253 16.60 -11.40 4.03
C VAL A 253 17.49 -11.88 5.18
N VAL A 254 17.07 -11.63 6.42
CA VAL A 254 17.77 -12.10 7.63
C VAL A 254 17.82 -13.63 7.68
N TYR A 255 16.70 -14.28 7.36
CA TYR A 255 16.63 -15.75 7.26
C TYR A 255 17.63 -16.31 6.27
N LEU A 256 17.68 -15.79 5.04
CA LEU A 256 18.63 -16.24 4.02
C LEU A 256 20.08 -16.03 4.44
N ASN A 257 20.37 -14.91 5.07
CA ASN A 257 21.71 -14.59 5.57
C ASN A 257 22.12 -15.47 6.76
N LYS A 258 21.28 -15.55 7.80
CA LYS A 258 21.59 -16.28 9.04
C LYS A 258 21.62 -17.79 8.86
N VAL A 259 20.66 -18.36 8.14
CA VAL A 259 20.51 -19.82 8.01
C VAL A 259 21.43 -20.40 6.92
N PHE A 260 21.66 -19.65 5.82
CA PHE A 260 22.41 -20.15 4.67
C PHE A 260 23.72 -19.41 4.41
N ALA A 261 24.10 -18.46 5.27
CA ALA A 261 25.26 -17.58 5.09
C ALA A 261 25.25 -16.89 3.69
N MET A 262 24.04 -16.62 3.14
CA MET A 262 23.89 -15.97 1.86
C MET A 262 24.35 -14.51 1.97
N PRO A 263 25.18 -14.00 1.04
CA PRO A 263 25.53 -12.58 1.01
C PRO A 263 24.29 -11.70 0.98
N GLU A 264 24.26 -10.64 1.80
CA GLU A 264 23.12 -9.75 1.97
C GLU A 264 22.63 -9.17 0.62
N SER A 265 23.56 -8.75 -0.24
CA SER A 265 23.25 -8.21 -1.57
C SER A 265 22.48 -9.21 -2.45
N ARG A 266 22.85 -10.51 -2.36
CA ARG A 266 22.14 -11.57 -3.08
C ARG A 266 20.77 -11.83 -2.48
N ALA A 267 20.65 -11.88 -1.17
CA ALA A 267 19.37 -12.07 -0.48
C ALA A 267 18.38 -10.93 -0.80
N ILE A 268 18.87 -9.68 -0.86
CA ILE A 268 18.07 -8.52 -1.27
C ILE A 268 17.64 -8.62 -2.73
N LEU A 269 18.53 -9.05 -3.62
CA LEU A 269 18.19 -9.26 -5.05
C LEU A 269 17.06 -10.30 -5.19
N GLU A 270 17.19 -11.45 -4.53
CA GLU A 270 16.19 -12.52 -4.58
C GLU A 270 14.86 -12.09 -3.95
N PHE A 271 14.91 -11.28 -2.88
CA PHE A 271 13.72 -10.65 -2.32
C PHE A 271 13.07 -9.63 -3.28
N SER A 272 13.87 -8.86 -4.02
CA SER A 272 13.36 -7.83 -4.94
C SER A 272 12.48 -8.38 -6.06
N ILE A 273 12.63 -9.67 -6.39
CA ILE A 273 11.77 -10.36 -7.36
C ILE A 273 10.31 -10.34 -6.91
N PHE A 274 10.06 -10.54 -5.61
CA PHE A 274 8.74 -10.38 -5.01
C PHE A 274 8.12 -9.03 -5.36
N GLY A 275 8.82 -7.92 -5.10
CA GLY A 275 8.32 -6.57 -5.34
C GLY A 275 8.03 -6.32 -6.83
N PHE A 276 8.91 -6.74 -7.71
CA PHE A 276 8.71 -6.60 -9.15
C PHE A 276 7.48 -7.35 -9.65
N VAL A 277 7.29 -8.59 -9.21
CA VAL A 277 6.13 -9.40 -9.59
C VAL A 277 4.84 -8.84 -8.97
N ALA A 278 4.89 -8.36 -7.72
CA ALA A 278 3.74 -7.77 -7.06
C ALA A 278 3.22 -6.52 -7.79
N ILE A 279 4.11 -5.62 -8.23
CA ILE A 279 3.75 -4.40 -8.96
C ILE A 279 3.00 -4.73 -10.26
N ILE A 280 3.45 -5.72 -11.02
CA ILE A 280 2.76 -6.19 -12.24
C ILE A 280 1.45 -6.88 -11.85
N GLY A 281 1.48 -7.68 -10.80
CA GLY A 281 0.33 -8.40 -10.27
C GLY A 281 -0.80 -7.48 -9.80
N ASP A 282 -0.51 -6.30 -9.26
CA ASP A 282 -1.50 -5.33 -8.83
C ASP A 282 -2.46 -4.92 -9.97
N VAL A 283 -1.91 -4.63 -11.15
CA VAL A 283 -2.72 -4.32 -12.34
C VAL A 283 -3.47 -5.56 -12.85
N PHE A 284 -2.77 -6.70 -12.94
CA PHE A 284 -3.37 -7.94 -13.42
C PHE A 284 -4.57 -8.35 -12.56
N TRP A 285 -4.40 -8.42 -11.25
CA TRP A 285 -5.46 -8.82 -10.33
C TRP A 285 -6.53 -7.73 -10.14
N GLY A 286 -6.19 -6.47 -10.38
CA GLY A 286 -7.20 -5.41 -10.51
C GLY A 286 -8.22 -5.74 -11.61
N VAL A 287 -7.73 -6.02 -12.81
CA VAL A 287 -8.59 -6.38 -13.97
C VAL A 287 -9.29 -7.74 -13.75
N MET A 288 -8.55 -8.73 -13.24
CA MET A 288 -9.14 -10.05 -12.97
C MET A 288 -10.20 -9.99 -11.87
N GLY A 289 -10.01 -9.15 -10.85
CA GLY A 289 -10.99 -8.94 -9.80
C GLY A 289 -12.35 -8.45 -10.34
N ASP A 290 -12.33 -7.53 -11.30
CA ASP A 290 -13.56 -7.05 -11.95
C ASP A 290 -14.21 -8.12 -12.85
N ARG A 291 -13.44 -9.09 -13.37
CA ARG A 291 -13.95 -10.15 -14.27
C ARG A 291 -14.48 -11.37 -13.55
N ILE A 292 -13.77 -11.87 -12.53
CA ILE A 292 -14.08 -13.12 -11.83
C ILE A 292 -14.79 -12.91 -10.49
N GLY A 293 -14.92 -11.63 -10.09
CA GLY A 293 -15.55 -11.19 -8.84
C GLY A 293 -14.54 -10.97 -7.72
N TRP A 294 -14.71 -9.86 -7.00
CA TRP A 294 -13.80 -9.38 -5.97
C TRP A 294 -13.58 -10.39 -4.84
N ARG A 295 -14.67 -10.94 -4.30
CA ARG A 295 -14.62 -11.95 -3.25
C ARG A 295 -13.94 -13.25 -3.73
N ASN A 296 -14.28 -13.70 -4.95
CA ASN A 296 -13.72 -14.92 -5.50
C ASN A 296 -12.22 -14.82 -5.71
N THR A 297 -11.74 -13.67 -6.19
CA THR A 297 -10.30 -13.39 -6.31
C THR A 297 -9.59 -13.49 -4.96
N LEU A 298 -10.17 -12.87 -3.91
CA LEU A 298 -9.59 -12.94 -2.56
C LEU A 298 -9.57 -14.37 -2.03
N GLN A 299 -10.70 -15.08 -2.15
CA GLN A 299 -10.88 -16.38 -1.54
C GLN A 299 -10.11 -17.49 -2.25
N TRP A 300 -10.13 -17.54 -3.59
CA TRP A 300 -9.62 -18.68 -4.35
C TRP A 300 -8.25 -18.44 -4.98
N ALA A 301 -7.80 -17.19 -5.06
CA ALA A 301 -6.46 -16.87 -5.55
C ALA A 301 -5.59 -16.27 -4.44
N ALA A 302 -5.96 -15.13 -3.87
CA ALA A 302 -5.11 -14.38 -2.96
C ALA A 302 -4.70 -15.18 -1.72
N THR A 303 -5.67 -15.68 -0.96
CA THR A 303 -5.38 -16.36 0.32
C THR A 303 -4.63 -17.68 0.15
N PRO A 304 -5.01 -18.62 -0.75
CA PRO A 304 -4.31 -19.89 -0.86
C PRO A 304 -2.91 -19.74 -1.49
N ILE A 305 -2.78 -18.91 -2.52
CA ILE A 305 -1.47 -18.69 -3.15
C ILE A 305 -0.49 -18.11 -2.13
N THR A 306 -0.91 -17.08 -1.37
CA THR A 306 -0.03 -16.46 -0.37
C THR A 306 0.31 -17.42 0.77
N ALA A 307 -0.67 -18.18 1.29
CA ALA A 307 -0.42 -19.16 2.35
C ALA A 307 0.62 -20.20 1.94
N ILE A 308 0.44 -20.80 0.76
CA ILE A 308 1.35 -21.81 0.23
C ILE A 308 2.73 -21.20 -0.05
N ALA A 309 2.77 -20.02 -0.68
CA ALA A 309 4.02 -19.37 -1.05
C ALA A 309 4.84 -18.95 0.18
N LEU A 310 4.20 -18.46 1.25
CA LEU A 310 4.89 -18.12 2.50
C LEU A 310 5.56 -19.35 3.13
N VAL A 311 4.88 -20.49 3.17
CA VAL A 311 5.50 -21.72 3.67
C VAL A 311 6.63 -22.16 2.73
N TYR A 312 6.41 -22.09 1.43
CA TYR A 312 7.37 -22.49 0.41
C TYR A 312 8.72 -21.76 0.55
N ILE A 313 8.72 -20.44 0.68
CA ILE A 313 9.98 -19.65 0.71
C ILE A 313 10.84 -19.92 1.94
N TYR A 314 10.25 -20.41 3.04
CA TYR A 314 11.02 -20.79 4.23
C TYR A 314 11.37 -22.30 4.31
N VAL A 315 10.56 -23.16 3.70
CA VAL A 315 10.77 -24.63 3.78
C VAL A 315 11.63 -25.16 2.63
N ILE A 316 11.40 -24.70 1.41
CA ILE A 316 12.11 -25.26 0.25
C ILE A 316 13.62 -25.03 0.30
N PRO A 317 14.14 -23.85 0.70
CA PRO A 317 15.59 -23.67 0.84
C PRO A 317 16.24 -24.62 1.85
N LEU A 318 15.52 -25.08 2.87
CA LEU A 318 16.02 -26.07 3.86
C LEU A 318 16.13 -27.47 3.25
N ILE A 319 15.26 -27.84 2.31
CA ILE A 319 15.21 -29.16 1.71
C ILE A 319 16.16 -29.25 0.49
N ALA A 320 16.11 -28.25 -0.39
CA ALA A 320 16.79 -28.27 -1.69
C ALA A 320 18.05 -27.36 -1.75
N GLY A 321 18.40 -26.72 -0.64
CA GLY A 321 19.42 -25.67 -0.58
C GLY A 321 18.93 -24.33 -1.13
N PRO A 322 19.71 -23.24 -0.92
CA PRO A 322 19.36 -21.90 -1.35
C PRO A 322 19.57 -21.71 -2.86
N ASN A 323 18.78 -22.42 -3.66
CA ASN A 323 18.84 -22.37 -5.12
C ASN A 323 18.08 -21.11 -5.62
N PHE A 324 18.75 -20.30 -6.44
CA PHE A 324 18.20 -19.06 -6.99
C PHE A 324 16.83 -19.24 -7.67
N PHE A 325 16.68 -20.26 -8.53
CA PHE A 325 15.42 -20.46 -9.26
C PHE A 325 14.27 -20.87 -8.34
N LEU A 326 14.54 -21.69 -7.34
CA LEU A 326 13.51 -22.09 -6.36
C LEU A 326 13.09 -20.92 -5.46
N ILE A 327 14.05 -20.10 -5.04
CA ILE A 327 13.77 -18.88 -4.25
C ILE A 327 13.00 -17.87 -5.11
N ALA A 328 13.44 -17.64 -6.36
CA ALA A 328 12.75 -16.74 -7.29
C ALA A 328 11.32 -17.19 -7.60
N LEU A 329 11.08 -18.50 -7.74
CA LEU A 329 9.74 -19.06 -7.92
C LEU A 329 8.87 -18.79 -6.70
N GLY A 330 9.39 -19.02 -5.50
CA GLY A 330 8.67 -18.81 -4.25
C GLY A 330 8.36 -17.34 -3.99
N THR A 331 9.33 -16.45 -4.13
CA THR A 331 9.15 -15.00 -3.96
C THR A 331 8.21 -14.42 -5.02
N SER A 332 8.26 -14.94 -6.27
CA SER A 332 7.27 -14.60 -7.31
C SER A 332 5.87 -15.04 -6.91
N ALA A 333 5.71 -16.25 -6.39
CA ALA A 333 4.42 -16.76 -5.94
C ALA A 333 3.84 -15.91 -4.78
N VAL A 334 4.70 -15.46 -3.84
CA VAL A 334 4.28 -14.50 -2.80
C VAL A 334 3.81 -13.20 -3.44
N GLY A 335 4.54 -12.65 -4.41
CA GLY A 335 4.17 -11.43 -5.14
C GLY A 335 2.80 -11.56 -5.81
N ILE A 336 2.56 -12.68 -6.52
CA ILE A 336 1.27 -12.99 -7.16
C ILE A 336 0.15 -13.08 -6.12
N GLY A 337 0.36 -13.77 -5.01
CA GLY A 337 -0.65 -13.96 -3.97
C GLY A 337 -0.99 -12.67 -3.23
N LEU A 338 0.01 -11.86 -2.87
CA LEU A 338 -0.20 -10.59 -2.17
C LEU A 338 -0.89 -9.56 -3.05
N SER A 339 -0.50 -9.42 -4.32
CA SER A 339 -1.17 -8.51 -5.26
C SER A 339 -2.62 -8.92 -5.56
N ALA A 340 -2.96 -10.21 -5.47
CA ALA A 340 -4.33 -10.67 -5.62
C ALA A 340 -5.30 -10.16 -4.53
N HIS A 341 -4.81 -9.46 -3.49
CA HIS A 341 -5.64 -8.78 -2.49
C HIS A 341 -6.12 -7.38 -2.92
N VAL A 342 -5.75 -6.88 -4.10
CA VAL A 342 -6.22 -5.59 -4.64
C VAL A 342 -7.74 -5.43 -4.57
N PRO A 343 -8.57 -6.45 -4.88
CA PRO A 343 -10.04 -6.33 -4.81
C PRO A 343 -10.61 -6.13 -3.40
N THR A 344 -9.80 -6.22 -2.33
CA THR A 344 -10.24 -5.89 -0.97
C THR A 344 -10.76 -4.45 -0.88
N THR A 345 -10.16 -3.52 -1.64
CA THR A 345 -10.54 -2.11 -1.66
C THR A 345 -11.98 -1.89 -2.15
N PRO A 346 -12.39 -2.32 -3.35
CA PRO A 346 -13.78 -2.17 -3.78
C PRO A 346 -14.75 -3.06 -2.98
N LEU A 347 -14.30 -4.21 -2.49
CA LEU A 347 -15.16 -5.08 -1.70
C LEU A 347 -15.59 -4.45 -0.37
N ILE A 348 -14.67 -3.78 0.34
CA ILE A 348 -15.01 -3.12 1.60
C ILE A 348 -15.96 -1.93 1.37
N THR A 349 -15.76 -1.16 0.31
CA THR A 349 -16.63 -0.02 -0.02
C THR A 349 -18.04 -0.46 -0.39
N ALA A 350 -18.18 -1.57 -1.11
CA ALA A 350 -19.47 -2.15 -1.45
C ALA A 350 -20.29 -2.61 -0.24
N HIS A 351 -19.62 -3.02 0.84
CA HIS A 351 -20.30 -3.41 2.09
C HIS A 351 -20.70 -2.23 2.97
N ALA A 352 -20.24 -1.02 2.69
CA ALA A 352 -20.48 0.16 3.51
C ALA A 352 -21.68 1.02 3.06
N HIS A 353 -22.45 0.56 2.08
CA HIS A 353 -23.71 1.21 1.62
C HIS A 353 -23.59 2.74 1.42
N GLY A 354 -22.56 3.18 0.70
CA GLY A 354 -22.32 4.60 0.37
C GLY A 354 -21.48 5.36 1.40
N GLU A 355 -20.96 4.69 2.44
CA GLU A 355 -19.99 5.28 3.38
C GLU A 355 -18.53 4.95 2.97
N THR A 356 -18.18 5.27 1.72
CA THR A 356 -16.89 4.91 1.10
C THR A 356 -15.69 5.40 1.91
N GLY A 357 -15.67 6.64 2.37
CA GLY A 357 -14.58 7.21 3.16
C GLY A 357 -14.38 6.45 4.48
N ASN A 358 -15.48 6.17 5.20
CA ASN A 358 -15.45 5.41 6.45
C ASN A 358 -14.97 3.97 6.24
N ALA A 359 -15.39 3.31 5.15
CA ALA A 359 -14.95 1.97 4.80
C ALA A 359 -13.44 1.93 4.51
N LEU A 360 -12.94 2.91 3.74
CA LEU A 360 -11.51 3.03 3.44
C LEU A 360 -10.69 3.40 4.67
N ALA A 361 -11.24 4.17 5.61
CA ALA A 361 -10.60 4.41 6.90
C ALA A 361 -10.32 3.09 7.65
N ILE A 362 -11.28 2.16 7.66
CA ILE A 362 -11.11 0.83 8.27
C ILE A 362 -10.11 -0.03 7.47
N LEU A 363 -10.17 0.02 6.15
CA LEU A 363 -9.19 -0.69 5.29
C LEU A 363 -7.76 -0.23 5.58
N ASN A 364 -7.57 1.09 5.65
CA ASN A 364 -6.26 1.71 5.86
C ASN A 364 -5.75 1.47 7.30
N LEU A 365 -6.65 1.51 8.30
CA LEU A 365 -6.31 1.09 9.66
C LEU A 365 -5.84 -0.37 9.68
N GLY A 366 -6.56 -1.25 8.96
CA GLY A 366 -6.15 -2.64 8.79
C GLY A 366 -4.76 -2.79 8.16
N ALA A 367 -4.42 -1.93 7.19
CA ALA A 367 -3.10 -1.89 6.60
C ALA A 367 -2.02 -1.52 7.63
N GLY A 368 -2.24 -0.46 8.42
CA GLY A 368 -1.31 -0.04 9.47
C GLY A 368 -1.13 -1.10 10.56
N LEU A 369 -2.23 -1.72 11.03
CA LEU A 369 -2.17 -2.79 12.02
C LEU A 369 -1.44 -4.02 11.48
N GLY A 370 -1.63 -4.39 10.21
CA GLY A 370 -0.93 -5.50 9.59
C GLY A 370 0.58 -5.30 9.51
N ALA A 371 1.02 -4.06 9.28
CA ALA A 371 2.44 -3.70 9.30
C ALA A 371 3.10 -3.91 10.67
N PHE A 372 2.32 -3.82 11.75
CA PHE A 372 2.78 -4.13 13.11
C PHE A 372 2.65 -5.63 13.45
N VAL A 373 1.50 -6.24 13.16
CA VAL A 373 1.20 -7.63 13.55
C VAL A 373 2.13 -8.62 12.87
N GLY A 374 2.48 -8.42 11.60
CA GLY A 374 3.34 -9.31 10.86
C GLY A 374 4.71 -9.51 11.52
N PRO A 375 5.52 -8.45 11.65
CA PRO A 375 6.81 -8.53 12.36
C PRO A 375 6.68 -9.02 13.81
N ALA A 376 5.62 -8.64 14.53
CA ALA A 376 5.40 -9.08 15.90
C ALA A 376 5.19 -10.60 16.02
N VAL A 377 4.42 -11.20 15.11
CA VAL A 377 4.23 -12.66 15.04
C VAL A 377 5.55 -13.38 14.79
N VAL A 378 6.35 -12.87 13.83
CA VAL A 378 7.64 -13.47 13.52
C VAL A 378 8.58 -13.34 14.71
N SER A 379 8.73 -12.15 15.29
CA SER A 379 9.57 -11.90 16.45
C SER A 379 9.22 -12.79 17.65
N ALA A 380 7.93 -12.95 17.95
CA ALA A 380 7.46 -13.77 19.06
C ALA A 380 7.79 -15.27 18.90
N LEU A 381 7.89 -15.76 17.66
CA LEU A 381 8.14 -17.17 17.37
C LEU A 381 9.62 -17.49 17.10
N LEU A 382 10.43 -16.50 16.75
CA LEU A 382 11.88 -16.67 16.62
C LEU A 382 12.56 -16.91 17.97
N GLY A 383 12.07 -16.28 19.04
CA GLY A 383 12.71 -16.33 20.37
C GLY A 383 14.04 -15.57 20.39
N GLU A 384 14.93 -15.96 21.32
CA GLU A 384 16.26 -15.35 21.46
C GLU A 384 17.31 -15.90 20.45
N GLU A 385 17.04 -17.07 19.88
CA GLU A 385 17.91 -17.71 18.89
C GLU A 385 17.25 -17.71 17.51
N ASP A 386 17.90 -17.12 16.51
CA ASP A 386 17.47 -17.08 15.10
C ASP A 386 17.57 -18.46 14.43
N THR A 387 16.79 -19.43 14.89
CA THR A 387 16.83 -20.80 14.39
C THR A 387 16.00 -20.99 13.12
N ALA A 388 16.42 -21.88 12.22
CA ALA A 388 15.65 -22.25 11.03
C ALA A 388 14.22 -22.71 11.36
N SER A 389 14.06 -23.45 12.47
CA SER A 389 12.75 -23.91 12.97
C SER A 389 11.85 -22.74 13.41
N GLY A 390 12.41 -21.70 14.01
CA GLY A 390 11.69 -20.48 14.40
C GLY A 390 11.12 -19.75 13.18
N TYR A 391 11.91 -19.60 12.13
CA TYR A 391 11.44 -18.99 10.86
C TYR A 391 10.34 -19.82 10.21
N VAL A 392 10.45 -21.15 10.18
CA VAL A 392 9.40 -22.03 9.66
C VAL A 392 8.13 -21.94 10.52
N ALA A 393 8.25 -21.92 11.85
CA ALA A 393 7.09 -21.74 12.74
C ALA A 393 6.38 -20.41 12.48
N ALA A 394 7.14 -19.32 12.30
CA ALA A 394 6.61 -18.02 11.95
C ALA A 394 5.89 -18.02 10.58
N ALA A 395 6.49 -18.67 9.57
CA ALA A 395 5.87 -18.84 8.25
C ALA A 395 4.56 -19.63 8.34
N MET A 396 4.53 -20.72 9.12
CA MET A 396 3.32 -21.52 9.34
C MET A 396 2.23 -20.71 10.07
N ALA A 397 2.60 -19.90 11.06
CA ALA A 397 1.66 -19.03 11.76
C ALA A 397 1.05 -17.98 10.83
N LEU A 398 1.89 -17.30 10.03
CA LEU A 398 1.43 -16.35 9.03
C LEU A 398 0.53 -17.04 7.99
N ALA A 399 0.92 -18.20 7.47
CA ALA A 399 0.09 -18.98 6.55
C ALA A 399 -1.25 -19.37 7.19
N GLY A 400 -1.26 -19.74 8.49
CA GLY A 400 -2.46 -19.99 9.27
C GLY A 400 -3.42 -18.79 9.30
N LEU A 401 -2.91 -17.57 9.39
CA LEU A 401 -3.72 -16.36 9.25
C LEU A 401 -4.42 -16.28 7.88
N TYR A 402 -3.73 -16.65 6.80
CA TYR A 402 -4.35 -16.68 5.46
C TYR A 402 -5.40 -17.79 5.34
N VAL A 403 -5.22 -18.93 6.02
CA VAL A 403 -6.29 -19.95 6.11
C VAL A 403 -7.52 -19.38 6.84
N ILE A 404 -7.32 -18.63 7.92
CA ILE A 404 -8.42 -17.91 8.59
C ILE A 404 -9.06 -16.92 7.62
N SER A 405 -8.26 -16.14 6.88
CA SER A 405 -8.76 -15.19 5.88
C SER A 405 -9.59 -15.88 4.79
N PHE A 406 -9.18 -17.06 4.33
CA PHE A 406 -9.96 -17.86 3.39
C PHE A 406 -11.38 -18.15 3.90
N PHE A 407 -11.52 -18.55 5.16
CA PHE A 407 -12.83 -18.79 5.77
C PHE A 407 -13.60 -17.49 6.01
N LEU A 408 -12.96 -16.42 6.40
CA LEU A 408 -13.60 -15.10 6.55
C LEU A 408 -14.21 -14.61 5.23
N CYS A 409 -13.61 -14.92 4.09
CA CYS A 409 -14.13 -14.55 2.77
C CYS A 409 -15.51 -15.18 2.48
N PHE A 410 -15.90 -16.30 3.11
CA PHE A 410 -17.27 -16.83 2.97
C PHE A 410 -18.33 -15.85 3.50
N ALA A 411 -18.01 -15.08 4.53
CA ALA A 411 -18.92 -14.09 5.10
C ALA A 411 -19.04 -12.82 4.22
N LEU A 412 -18.09 -12.59 3.31
CA LEU A 412 -18.02 -11.37 2.47
C LEU A 412 -18.87 -11.42 1.20
N LYS A 413 -19.93 -12.25 1.18
CA LYS A 413 -20.89 -12.28 0.06
C LYS A 413 -21.57 -10.93 -0.09
N LEU A 414 -21.61 -10.41 -1.31
CA LEU A 414 -22.35 -9.21 -1.65
C LEU A 414 -23.87 -9.48 -1.62
N PRO A 415 -24.71 -8.49 -1.29
CA PRO A 415 -26.17 -8.60 -1.36
C PRO A 415 -26.64 -8.97 -2.77
N GLY A 416 -27.79 -9.66 -2.88
CA GLY A 416 -28.28 -10.23 -4.15
C GLY A 416 -28.44 -9.25 -5.33
N ASN A 417 -28.71 -7.98 -5.05
CA ASN A 417 -28.77 -6.92 -6.08
C ASN A 417 -27.39 -6.44 -6.56
N ALA A 418 -26.33 -6.80 -5.83
CA ALA A 418 -24.93 -6.55 -6.18
C ALA A 418 -24.25 -7.80 -6.77
N ARG A 419 -25.00 -8.88 -7.03
CA ARG A 419 -24.49 -10.09 -7.71
C ARG A 419 -23.94 -9.80 -9.12
N VAL A 420 -24.37 -8.71 -9.74
CA VAL A 420 -23.77 -8.17 -10.99
C VAL A 420 -22.28 -7.84 -10.79
N LEU A 421 -21.85 -7.56 -9.55
CA LEU A 421 -20.45 -7.27 -9.19
C LEU A 421 -19.66 -8.51 -8.76
N ASP A 422 -20.36 -9.60 -8.37
CA ASP A 422 -19.74 -10.91 -8.12
C ASP A 422 -19.50 -11.70 -9.42
N THR A 423 -20.32 -11.41 -10.45
CA THR A 423 -20.18 -11.88 -11.82
C THR A 423 -20.14 -10.63 -12.70
N ALA A 424 -18.95 -10.08 -12.95
CA ALA A 424 -18.83 -8.94 -13.85
C ALA A 424 -19.44 -9.31 -15.21
N PRO A 425 -20.34 -8.49 -15.78
CA PRO A 425 -20.76 -8.69 -17.16
C PRO A 425 -19.51 -8.60 -18.03
N ALA A 426 -19.35 -9.52 -18.96
CA ALA A 426 -18.38 -9.39 -20.02
C ALA A 426 -18.53 -7.94 -20.59
N ILE A 427 -17.42 -7.23 -20.66
CA ILE A 427 -17.41 -5.90 -21.30
C ILE A 427 -17.92 -6.13 -22.70
N SER A 428 -19.18 -5.76 -22.97
CA SER A 428 -19.67 -5.74 -24.33
C SER A 428 -18.94 -4.62 -25.05
N ASP A 429 -18.25 -4.95 -26.12
CA ASP A 429 -17.52 -4.00 -26.98
C ASP A 429 -18.43 -2.92 -27.61
N ASP A 430 -19.73 -2.89 -27.27
CA ASP A 430 -20.77 -2.09 -27.89
C ASP A 430 -21.01 -0.71 -27.23
N GLU A 431 -20.41 -0.39 -26.08
CA GLU A 431 -20.61 0.93 -25.43
C GLU A 431 -19.68 2.05 -25.93
N THR A 432 -18.95 1.83 -27.03
CA THR A 432 -18.10 2.87 -27.65
C THR A 432 -18.72 3.61 -28.82
N ALA A 433 -20.02 3.39 -29.11
CA ALA A 433 -20.73 4.19 -30.14
C ALA A 433 -21.19 5.52 -29.53
N PRO A 434 -20.72 6.67 -30.01
CA PRO A 434 -21.27 7.96 -29.60
C PRO A 434 -22.74 8.03 -30.09
N ALA A 435 -23.65 8.36 -29.18
CA ALA A 435 -25.03 8.63 -29.52
C ALA A 435 -25.09 9.71 -30.59
N ALA A 436 -25.69 9.40 -31.73
CA ALA A 436 -25.94 10.36 -32.81
C ALA A 436 -26.84 11.49 -32.30
N PRO A 437 -26.59 12.76 -32.69
CA PRO A 437 -27.45 13.88 -32.31
C PRO A 437 -28.79 13.70 -32.95
N THR A 438 -29.85 13.56 -32.15
CA THR A 438 -31.23 13.67 -32.62
C THR A 438 -31.51 15.13 -32.97
N HIS A 439 -31.59 15.43 -34.27
CA HIS A 439 -32.20 16.64 -34.78
C HIS A 439 -33.72 16.55 -34.62
N ALA A 440 -34.30 17.41 -33.82
CA ALA A 440 -35.65 17.96 -33.96
C ALA A 440 -35.70 19.34 -33.30
#